data_4daddfb33632ae06206b3d84a9e717e2
#
_entry.id   4daddfb33632ae06206b3d84a9e717e2
#
_cell.length_a   1.000
_cell.length_b   1.000
_cell.length_c   1.000
_cell.angle_alpha   90.00
_cell.angle_beta   90.00
_cell.angle_gamma   90.00
#
_symmetry.space_group_name_H-M   'P 1'
#
loop_
_entity.id
_entity.type
_entity.pdbx_description
1 polymer ?
#
loop_
_entity_poly.entity_id
_entity_poly.type
_entity_poly.pdbx_seq_one_letter_code
_entity_poly.pdbx_strand_id
1 'polypeptide(L)'
;MKKKVLNLCAGIGGNRKHWQNCEVTAIESDTKIANVYQKLFPEDTVIITDAYQYLKDNFDKFDFIWISPPCQKHSRMMKATRHKVADYPDFKLYEVIVFLTHFFKGKFVVENVVPYYTPLIEPSKRIGRHLFWTNFDIIAEDVKRPKGFITKANLQGKKEMMEWLGLYFEEVIYYKGNHCPVQILRNCVHPDLGLEIYNSYLNSEL
;
A
#
# COMPACT_ATOMS: atom_id res chain seq x y z
N MET A 1 19.82 11.96 -11.88
CA MET A 1 19.95 11.36 -10.50
C MET A 1 18.80 10.39 -10.30
N LYS A 2 18.99 9.33 -9.49
CA LYS A 2 17.88 8.45 -9.11
C LYS A 2 16.91 9.20 -8.18
N LYS A 3 15.61 8.96 -8.31
CA LYS A 3 14.59 9.54 -7.42
C LYS A 3 14.64 8.86 -6.06
N LYS A 4 14.61 9.66 -4.99
CA LYS A 4 14.51 9.14 -3.61
C LYS A 4 13.05 8.91 -3.27
N VAL A 5 12.69 7.66 -3.03
CA VAL A 5 11.30 7.23 -2.80
C VAL A 5 11.14 6.69 -1.39
N LEU A 6 10.13 7.18 -0.67
CA LEU A 6 9.69 6.64 0.61
C LEU A 6 8.43 5.80 0.41
N ASN A 7 8.51 4.50 0.72
CA ASN A 7 7.38 3.56 0.67
C ASN A 7 6.97 3.16 2.09
N LEU A 8 5.90 3.73 2.58
CA LEU A 8 5.40 3.58 3.96
C LEU A 8 4.28 2.56 4.04
N CYS A 9 4.24 1.78 5.14
CA CYS A 9 3.39 0.61 5.29
C CYS A 9 3.57 -0.32 4.08
N ALA A 10 4.84 -0.58 3.75
CA ALA A 10 5.26 -1.14 2.47
C ALA A 10 4.75 -2.57 2.22
N GLY A 11 4.32 -3.29 3.27
CA GLY A 11 3.91 -4.67 3.15
C GLY A 11 5.03 -5.52 2.55
N ILE A 12 4.71 -6.34 1.56
CA ILE A 12 5.71 -7.11 0.81
C ILE A 12 6.09 -6.45 -0.53
N GLY A 13 5.78 -5.15 -0.72
CA GLY A 13 6.24 -4.37 -1.87
C GLY A 13 5.48 -4.59 -3.19
N GLY A 14 4.18 -4.92 -3.15
CA GLY A 14 3.41 -5.11 -4.38
C GLY A 14 3.47 -3.90 -5.31
N ASN A 15 3.22 -2.69 -4.78
CA ASN A 15 3.30 -1.44 -5.53
C ASN A 15 4.72 -1.15 -6.07
N ARG A 16 5.78 -1.59 -5.35
CA ARG A 16 7.18 -1.30 -5.60
C ARG A 16 7.79 -2.13 -6.73
N LYS A 17 7.26 -3.30 -7.01
CA LYS A 17 7.91 -4.36 -7.78
C LYS A 17 8.52 -3.90 -9.12
N HIS A 18 7.84 -3.04 -9.85
CA HIS A 18 8.27 -2.64 -11.19
C HIS A 18 8.89 -1.22 -11.26
N TRP A 19 9.04 -0.52 -10.13
CA TRP A 19 9.67 0.80 -10.13
C TRP A 19 11.15 0.70 -10.48
N GLN A 20 11.62 1.57 -11.35
CA GLN A 20 13.00 1.62 -11.82
C GLN A 20 13.59 3.01 -11.61
N ASN A 21 14.91 3.10 -11.65
CA ASN A 21 15.66 4.36 -11.54
C ASN A 21 15.35 5.15 -10.26
N CYS A 22 15.12 4.46 -9.16
CA CYS A 22 14.86 5.04 -7.84
C CYS A 22 15.69 4.38 -6.74
N GLU A 23 15.87 5.10 -5.66
CA GLU A 23 16.40 4.62 -4.37
C GLU A 23 15.22 4.56 -3.40
N VAL A 24 14.84 3.36 -2.97
CA VAL A 24 13.65 3.17 -2.15
C VAL A 24 14.05 2.94 -0.69
N THR A 25 13.44 3.71 0.20
CA THR A 25 13.38 3.43 1.64
C THR A 25 11.99 2.91 1.96
N ALA A 26 11.91 1.65 2.40
CA ALA A 26 10.66 0.99 2.75
C ALA A 26 10.49 0.89 4.27
N ILE A 27 9.33 1.30 4.77
CA ILE A 27 9.00 1.24 6.19
C ILE A 27 7.89 0.22 6.40
N GLU A 28 8.16 -0.79 7.21
CA GLU A 28 7.19 -1.81 7.61
C GLU A 28 7.37 -2.14 9.10
N SER A 29 6.28 -2.17 9.84
CA SER A 29 6.31 -2.39 11.28
C SER A 29 6.39 -3.86 11.69
N ASP A 30 5.91 -4.77 10.83
CA ASP A 30 5.98 -6.22 11.08
C ASP A 30 7.30 -6.79 10.55
N THR A 31 8.14 -7.28 11.47
CA THR A 31 9.45 -7.85 11.15
C THR A 31 9.39 -9.00 10.14
N LYS A 32 8.36 -9.85 10.20
CA LYS A 32 8.24 -10.99 9.27
C LYS A 32 7.92 -10.52 7.86
N ILE A 33 7.05 -9.51 7.74
CA ILE A 33 6.68 -8.89 6.46
C ILE A 33 7.89 -8.13 5.89
N ALA A 34 8.58 -7.34 6.72
CA ALA A 34 9.78 -6.60 6.34
C ALA A 34 10.90 -7.53 5.84
N ASN A 35 11.09 -8.69 6.48
CA ASN A 35 12.07 -9.69 6.03
C ASN A 35 11.72 -10.28 4.65
N VAL A 36 10.43 -10.50 4.36
CA VAL A 36 9.99 -10.94 3.01
C VAL A 36 10.23 -9.82 2.01
N TYR A 37 9.88 -8.58 2.35
CA TYR A 37 10.17 -7.42 1.49
C TYR A 37 11.66 -7.35 1.14
N GLN A 38 12.54 -7.41 2.14
CA GLN A 38 13.99 -7.32 1.93
C GLN A 38 14.54 -8.44 1.03
N LYS A 39 13.98 -9.66 1.12
CA LYS A 39 14.35 -10.76 0.22
C LYS A 39 13.90 -10.50 -1.22
N LEU A 40 12.71 -9.91 -1.41
CA LEU A 40 12.17 -9.59 -2.72
C LEU A 40 12.87 -8.39 -3.37
N PHE A 41 13.33 -7.43 -2.56
CA PHE A 41 13.97 -6.19 -2.99
C PHE A 41 15.27 -5.94 -2.22
N PRO A 42 16.33 -6.70 -2.50
CA PRO A 42 17.61 -6.61 -1.75
C PRO A 42 18.30 -5.24 -1.91
N GLU A 43 18.01 -4.51 -2.95
CA GLU A 43 18.56 -3.17 -3.25
C GLU A 43 17.92 -2.05 -2.41
N ASP A 44 16.72 -2.29 -1.85
CA ASP A 44 15.98 -1.27 -1.11
C ASP A 44 16.46 -1.23 0.36
N THR A 45 16.41 -0.05 0.96
CA THR A 45 16.64 0.12 2.40
C THR A 45 15.36 -0.16 3.16
N VAL A 46 15.31 -1.24 3.95
CA VAL A 46 14.14 -1.59 4.76
C VAL A 46 14.38 -1.20 6.22
N ILE A 47 13.44 -0.43 6.80
CA ILE A 47 13.50 0.01 8.19
C ILE A 47 12.25 -0.47 8.93
N ILE A 48 12.45 -1.21 10.02
CA ILE A 48 11.38 -1.74 10.87
C ILE A 48 11.04 -0.72 11.95
N THR A 49 9.98 0.07 11.70
CA THR A 49 9.56 1.13 12.65
C THR A 49 8.11 1.55 12.38
N ASP A 50 7.59 2.48 13.18
CA ASP A 50 6.30 3.12 12.94
C ASP A 50 6.36 4.05 11.72
N ALA A 51 5.48 3.83 10.76
CA ALA A 51 5.47 4.55 9.49
C ALA A 51 5.10 6.04 9.66
N TYR A 52 4.23 6.37 10.60
CA TYR A 52 3.76 7.74 10.80
C TYR A 52 4.82 8.60 11.49
N GLN A 53 5.52 8.01 12.47
CA GLN A 53 6.63 8.70 13.12
C GLN A 53 7.78 8.90 12.14
N TYR A 54 8.13 7.86 11.37
CA TYR A 54 9.19 7.97 10.37
C TYR A 54 8.87 9.03 9.31
N LEU A 55 7.61 9.09 8.86
CA LEU A 55 7.14 10.12 7.92
C LEU A 55 7.40 11.52 8.47
N LYS A 56 6.95 11.81 9.70
CA LYS A 56 7.10 13.13 10.32
C LYS A 56 8.55 13.57 10.44
N ASP A 57 9.45 12.64 10.72
CA ASP A 57 10.87 12.94 10.98
C ASP A 57 11.72 13.04 9.71
N ASN A 58 11.20 12.56 8.54
CA ASN A 58 12.05 12.35 7.36
C ASN A 58 11.41 12.74 6.02
N PHE A 59 10.15 13.19 5.98
CA PHE A 59 9.41 13.40 4.73
C PHE A 59 10.12 14.31 3.71
N ASP A 60 10.86 15.30 4.19
CA ASP A 60 11.56 16.32 3.38
C ASP A 60 12.82 15.80 2.67
N LYS A 61 13.25 14.56 2.95
CA LYS A 61 14.43 13.92 2.36
C LYS A 61 14.12 13.16 1.06
N PHE A 62 12.84 13.11 0.65
CA PHE A 62 12.38 12.30 -0.47
C PHE A 62 11.75 13.15 -1.57
N ASP A 63 11.82 12.64 -2.81
CA ASP A 63 11.18 13.26 -3.98
C ASP A 63 9.74 12.78 -4.13
N PHE A 64 9.49 11.51 -3.76
CA PHE A 64 8.20 10.84 -3.89
C PHE A 64 7.89 10.01 -2.63
N ILE A 65 6.65 10.11 -2.14
CA ILE A 65 6.15 9.35 -1.00
C ILE A 65 4.94 8.53 -1.40
N TRP A 66 5.00 7.21 -1.19
CA TRP A 66 3.85 6.33 -1.24
C TRP A 66 3.54 5.81 0.16
N ILE A 67 2.29 5.90 0.57
CA ILE A 67 1.81 5.32 1.83
C ILE A 67 0.49 4.58 1.63
N SER A 68 0.45 3.32 2.11
CA SER A 68 -0.76 2.48 2.14
C SER A 68 -1.15 2.18 3.60
N PRO A 69 -1.82 3.11 4.30
CA PRO A 69 -2.21 2.93 5.69
C PRO A 69 -3.05 1.67 5.92
N PRO A 70 -3.02 1.08 7.13
CA PRO A 70 -3.81 -0.10 7.45
C PRO A 70 -5.30 0.08 7.13
N CYS A 71 -5.87 -0.80 6.30
CA CYS A 71 -7.22 -0.68 5.78
C CYS A 71 -8.31 -1.33 6.66
N GLN A 72 -7.97 -1.99 7.77
CA GLN A 72 -8.90 -2.79 8.56
C GLN A 72 -10.10 -1.98 9.07
N LYS A 73 -9.86 -0.74 9.53
CA LYS A 73 -10.90 0.17 10.05
C LYS A 73 -11.72 0.88 8.96
N HIS A 74 -11.35 0.70 7.70
CA HIS A 74 -12.01 1.34 6.55
C HIS A 74 -12.77 0.32 5.70
N SER A 75 -12.31 -0.94 5.66
CA SER A 75 -12.82 -1.96 4.76
C SER A 75 -14.32 -2.24 4.93
N ARG A 76 -15.03 -2.43 3.82
CA ARG A 76 -16.43 -2.91 3.79
C ARG A 76 -16.63 -4.26 4.49
N MET A 77 -15.58 -5.04 4.69
CA MET A 77 -15.61 -6.28 5.48
C MET A 77 -15.99 -6.04 6.94
N MET A 78 -15.81 -4.82 7.47
CA MET A 78 -16.26 -4.44 8.81
C MET A 78 -17.77 -4.57 8.99
N LYS A 79 -18.56 -4.34 7.95
CA LYS A 79 -20.03 -4.54 8.00
C LYS A 79 -20.44 -6.02 8.10
N ALA A 80 -19.59 -6.95 7.70
CA ALA A 80 -19.86 -8.39 7.75
C ALA A 80 -19.59 -8.97 9.16
N THR A 81 -18.81 -8.29 9.98
CA THR A 81 -18.58 -8.66 11.38
C THR A 81 -19.64 -7.99 12.25
N ARG A 82 -20.48 -8.83 12.93
CA ARG A 82 -21.51 -8.34 13.86
C ARG A 82 -20.86 -7.82 15.15
N HIS A 83 -20.20 -6.69 15.10
CA HIS A 83 -19.73 -6.00 16.30
C HIS A 83 -20.91 -5.31 16.99
N LYS A 84 -21.06 -5.56 18.30
CA LYS A 84 -22.06 -4.90 19.14
C LYS A 84 -21.72 -3.42 19.44
N VAL A 85 -20.51 -3.00 19.13
CA VAL A 85 -20.00 -1.64 19.37
C VAL A 85 -19.68 -1.01 18.03
N ALA A 86 -20.05 0.26 17.84
CA ALA A 86 -19.69 1.01 16.64
C ALA A 86 -18.17 1.11 16.53
N ASP A 87 -17.64 0.71 15.38
CA ASP A 87 -16.23 0.86 15.07
C ASP A 87 -16.08 2.02 14.08
N TYR A 88 -15.29 3.02 14.46
CA TYR A 88 -15.12 4.25 13.70
C TYR A 88 -13.89 4.17 12.79
N PRO A 89 -13.85 4.96 11.69
CA PRO A 89 -12.68 5.08 10.84
C PRO A 89 -11.41 5.46 11.63
N ASP A 90 -10.27 4.94 11.22
CA ASP A 90 -8.99 5.41 11.74
C ASP A 90 -8.65 6.76 11.11
N PHE A 91 -8.65 7.82 11.89
CA PHE A 91 -8.38 9.18 11.42
C PHE A 91 -6.94 9.38 10.94
N LYS A 92 -6.01 8.48 11.27
CA LYS A 92 -4.61 8.54 10.78
C LYS A 92 -4.51 8.57 9.25
N LEU A 93 -5.43 7.92 8.54
CA LEU A 93 -5.50 8.04 7.08
C LEU A 93 -5.65 9.49 6.64
N TYR A 94 -6.59 10.22 7.25
CA TYR A 94 -6.87 11.60 6.89
C TYR A 94 -5.83 12.59 7.42
N GLU A 95 -5.25 12.31 8.58
CA GLU A 95 -4.10 13.05 9.12
C GLU A 95 -2.93 13.06 8.13
N VAL A 96 -2.61 11.90 7.55
CA VAL A 96 -1.52 11.77 6.55
C VAL A 96 -1.86 12.52 5.26
N ILE A 97 -3.10 12.43 4.77
CA ILE A 97 -3.52 13.15 3.57
C ILE A 97 -3.34 14.65 3.77
N VAL A 98 -3.85 15.19 4.89
CA VAL A 98 -3.72 16.61 5.23
C VAL A 98 -2.25 17.00 5.38
N PHE A 99 -1.47 16.19 6.13
CA PHE A 99 -0.06 16.47 6.35
C PHE A 99 0.71 16.57 5.03
N LEU A 100 0.59 15.56 4.15
CA LEU A 100 1.31 15.56 2.87
C LEU A 100 0.85 16.68 1.95
N THR A 101 -0.44 16.98 1.92
CA THR A 101 -0.99 18.07 1.09
C THR A 101 -0.43 19.42 1.48
N HIS A 102 -0.21 19.69 2.76
CA HIS A 102 0.18 21.02 3.24
C HIS A 102 1.68 21.20 3.47
N PHE A 103 2.40 20.14 3.79
CA PHE A 103 3.79 20.25 4.22
C PHE A 103 4.80 19.60 3.25
N PHE A 104 4.39 18.60 2.46
CA PHE A 104 5.30 17.95 1.54
C PHE A 104 5.34 18.68 0.20
N LYS A 105 6.56 19.01 -0.25
CA LYS A 105 6.78 19.74 -1.52
C LYS A 105 6.93 18.81 -2.73
N GLY A 106 7.23 17.55 -2.50
CA GLY A 106 7.33 16.54 -3.56
C GLY A 106 5.97 16.00 -3.99
N LYS A 107 5.98 14.89 -4.69
CA LYS A 107 4.76 14.20 -5.13
C LYS A 107 4.43 13.03 -4.20
N PHE A 108 3.15 12.80 -3.94
CA PHE A 108 2.73 11.73 -3.04
C PHE A 108 1.53 10.94 -3.54
N VAL A 109 1.43 9.72 -3.03
CA VAL A 109 0.29 8.83 -3.14
C VAL A 109 -0.09 8.35 -1.74
N VAL A 110 -1.32 8.60 -1.32
CA VAL A 110 -1.94 7.90 -0.20
C VAL A 110 -2.97 6.94 -0.78
N GLU A 111 -2.82 5.66 -0.48
CA GLU A 111 -3.69 4.60 -0.99
C GLU A 111 -4.50 3.97 0.14
N ASN A 112 -5.78 3.69 -0.09
CA ASN A 112 -6.57 2.84 0.79
C ASN A 112 -7.71 2.14 0.01
N VAL A 113 -8.38 1.19 0.66
CA VAL A 113 -9.53 0.51 0.06
C VAL A 113 -10.76 1.41 0.01
N VAL A 114 -11.69 1.13 -0.91
CA VAL A 114 -13.02 1.78 -0.91
C VAL A 114 -13.71 1.46 0.42
N PRO A 115 -13.99 2.48 1.26
CA PRO A 115 -14.49 2.27 2.62
C PRO A 115 -15.99 1.92 2.66
N TYR A 116 -16.47 1.55 3.85
CA TYR A 116 -17.89 1.32 4.11
C TYR A 116 -18.70 2.62 4.34
N TYR A 117 -18.02 3.74 4.42
CA TYR A 117 -18.58 5.09 4.61
C TYR A 117 -18.17 6.00 3.44
N THR A 118 -18.74 7.21 3.36
CA THR A 118 -18.27 8.23 2.41
C THR A 118 -16.93 8.78 2.86
N PRO A 119 -15.88 8.77 2.02
CA PRO A 119 -14.58 9.32 2.39
C PRO A 119 -14.70 10.76 2.92
N LEU A 120 -13.96 11.07 4.01
CA LEU A 120 -13.99 12.42 4.63
C LEU A 120 -13.25 13.45 3.78
N ILE A 121 -12.29 13.00 2.97
CA ILE A 121 -11.61 13.80 1.96
C ILE A 121 -11.82 13.10 0.63
N GLU A 122 -12.27 13.85 -0.38
CA GLU A 122 -12.52 13.32 -1.72
C GLU A 122 -11.22 12.76 -2.32
N PRO A 123 -11.20 11.50 -2.79
CA PRO A 123 -10.01 10.94 -3.43
C PRO A 123 -9.80 11.55 -4.82
N SER A 124 -8.54 11.73 -5.19
CA SER A 124 -8.15 12.19 -6.54
C SER A 124 -8.55 11.18 -7.61
N LYS A 125 -8.48 9.89 -7.30
CA LYS A 125 -8.81 8.81 -8.23
C LYS A 125 -9.35 7.58 -7.51
N ARG A 126 -10.30 6.89 -8.13
CA ARG A 126 -10.72 5.54 -7.77
C ARG A 126 -10.34 4.57 -8.88
N ILE A 127 -9.64 3.50 -8.56
CA ILE A 127 -9.29 2.42 -9.48
C ILE A 127 -9.67 1.10 -8.82
N GLY A 128 -10.65 0.43 -9.36
CA GLY A 128 -11.18 -0.82 -8.82
C GLY A 128 -11.63 -0.70 -7.36
N ARG A 129 -10.93 -1.38 -6.46
CA ARG A 129 -11.21 -1.40 -5.03
C ARG A 129 -10.39 -0.38 -4.21
N HIS A 130 -9.52 0.38 -4.86
CA HIS A 130 -8.62 1.34 -4.22
C HIS A 130 -9.07 2.77 -4.47
N LEU A 131 -8.85 3.61 -3.47
CA LEU A 131 -8.92 5.05 -3.54
C LEU A 131 -7.49 5.60 -3.42
N PHE A 132 -7.22 6.64 -4.18
CA PHE A 132 -5.93 7.32 -4.20
C PHE A 132 -6.12 8.81 -3.94
N TRP A 133 -5.31 9.36 -3.06
CA TRP A 133 -5.17 10.81 -2.84
C TRP A 133 -3.76 11.20 -3.26
N THR A 134 -3.67 12.09 -4.23
CA THR A 134 -2.40 12.50 -4.87
C THR A 134 -2.42 14.00 -5.16
N ASN A 135 -1.25 14.58 -5.32
CA ASN A 135 -1.08 15.95 -5.83
C ASN A 135 -0.62 15.98 -7.30
N PHE A 136 -0.95 14.95 -8.06
CA PHE A 136 -0.75 14.82 -9.51
C PHE A 136 -1.86 13.93 -10.10
N ASP A 137 -2.03 13.98 -11.42
CA ASP A 137 -3.04 13.19 -12.12
C ASP A 137 -2.57 11.75 -12.33
N ILE A 138 -3.39 10.78 -11.94
CA ILE A 138 -3.13 9.35 -12.17
C ILE A 138 -3.71 8.95 -13.54
N ILE A 139 -2.84 8.38 -14.39
CA ILE A 139 -3.20 7.70 -15.63
C ILE A 139 -2.92 6.22 -15.42
N ALA A 140 -3.94 5.48 -14.99
CA ALA A 140 -3.84 4.06 -14.70
C ALA A 140 -5.21 3.39 -14.78
N GLU A 141 -5.23 2.08 -15.08
CA GLU A 141 -6.43 1.25 -15.16
C GLU A 141 -6.45 0.14 -14.09
N ASP A 142 -7.65 -0.42 -13.83
CA ASP A 142 -7.81 -1.51 -12.87
C ASP A 142 -7.28 -2.84 -13.46
N VAL A 143 -6.49 -3.54 -12.68
CA VAL A 143 -5.98 -4.87 -13.05
C VAL A 143 -6.99 -5.95 -12.64
N LYS A 144 -7.40 -6.77 -13.61
CA LYS A 144 -8.38 -7.83 -13.40
C LYS A 144 -7.89 -8.85 -12.37
N ARG A 145 -8.67 -9.02 -11.32
CA ARG A 145 -8.37 -9.95 -10.23
C ARG A 145 -8.73 -11.40 -10.58
N PRO A 146 -8.00 -12.38 -10.03
CA PRO A 146 -8.33 -13.78 -10.20
C PRO A 146 -9.68 -14.13 -9.54
N LYS A 147 -10.36 -15.15 -10.10
CA LYS A 147 -11.59 -15.69 -9.50
C LYS A 147 -11.30 -16.24 -8.09
N GLY A 148 -12.20 -15.96 -7.14
CA GLY A 148 -12.04 -16.42 -5.77
C GLY A 148 -11.04 -15.60 -4.93
N PHE A 149 -10.69 -14.39 -5.36
CA PHE A 149 -9.77 -13.47 -4.67
C PHE A 149 -10.03 -13.33 -3.15
N ILE A 150 -11.30 -13.32 -2.74
CA ILE A 150 -11.68 -13.18 -1.31
C ILE A 150 -11.87 -14.55 -0.66
N THR A 151 -12.38 -15.56 -1.36
CA THR A 151 -12.83 -16.82 -0.78
C THR A 151 -11.73 -17.87 -0.61
N LYS A 152 -10.68 -17.85 -1.44
CA LYS A 152 -9.55 -18.79 -1.36
C LYS A 152 -8.56 -18.33 -0.27
N ALA A 153 -8.77 -18.76 0.97
CA ALA A 153 -7.96 -18.37 2.13
C ALA A 153 -7.00 -19.49 2.60
N ASN A 154 -6.52 -20.31 1.68
CA ASN A 154 -5.65 -21.46 1.92
C ASN A 154 -4.32 -21.35 1.15
N LEU A 155 -3.45 -22.37 1.26
CA LEU A 155 -2.14 -22.38 0.61
C LEU A 155 -2.26 -22.40 -0.93
N GLN A 156 -3.29 -23.04 -1.51
CA GLN A 156 -3.54 -22.98 -2.95
C GLN A 156 -3.87 -21.54 -3.38
N GLY A 157 -4.71 -20.83 -2.63
CA GLY A 157 -5.00 -19.41 -2.87
C GLY A 157 -3.76 -18.52 -2.71
N LYS A 158 -2.84 -18.87 -1.79
CA LYS A 158 -1.53 -18.19 -1.66
C LYS A 158 -0.74 -18.31 -2.96
N LYS A 159 -0.61 -19.53 -3.52
CA LYS A 159 0.13 -19.79 -4.77
C LYS A 159 -0.46 -18.99 -5.93
N GLU A 160 -1.77 -19.07 -6.15
CA GLU A 160 -2.46 -18.32 -7.20
C GLU A 160 -2.28 -16.79 -7.07
N MET A 161 -2.28 -16.28 -5.84
CA MET A 161 -2.05 -14.86 -5.59
C MET A 161 -0.59 -14.45 -5.83
N MET A 162 0.37 -15.30 -5.47
CA MET A 162 1.78 -15.06 -5.78
C MET A 162 2.02 -15.04 -7.28
N GLU A 163 1.41 -15.96 -8.04
CA GLU A 163 1.47 -15.99 -9.50
C GLU A 163 0.88 -14.71 -10.11
N TRP A 164 -0.29 -14.27 -9.63
CA TRP A 164 -0.95 -13.04 -10.10
C TRP A 164 -0.14 -11.78 -9.83
N LEU A 165 0.49 -11.68 -8.66
CA LEU A 165 1.37 -10.54 -8.30
C LEU A 165 2.79 -10.71 -8.87
N GLY A 166 3.18 -11.94 -9.27
CA GLY A 166 4.55 -12.28 -9.60
C GLY A 166 5.53 -12.10 -8.44
N LEU A 167 5.06 -12.17 -7.19
CA LEU A 167 5.84 -12.07 -5.96
C LEU A 167 5.91 -13.44 -5.31
N TYR A 168 7.12 -14.02 -5.20
CA TYR A 168 7.31 -15.39 -4.74
C TYR A 168 8.13 -15.43 -3.45
N PHE A 169 7.59 -16.08 -2.42
CA PHE A 169 8.23 -16.30 -1.13
C PHE A 169 7.65 -17.54 -0.45
N GLU A 170 8.45 -18.19 0.37
CA GLU A 170 8.07 -19.47 1.01
C GLU A 170 7.35 -19.26 2.35
N GLU A 171 7.64 -18.17 3.05
CA GLU A 171 7.14 -17.90 4.39
C GLU A 171 5.60 -17.91 4.44
N VAL A 172 5.05 -18.55 5.47
CA VAL A 172 3.62 -18.48 5.81
C VAL A 172 3.45 -17.45 6.92
N ILE A 173 2.88 -16.29 6.56
CA ILE A 173 2.69 -15.18 7.50
C ILE A 173 1.21 -14.98 7.78
N TYR A 174 0.87 -15.02 9.06
CA TYR A 174 -0.46 -14.71 9.56
C TYR A 174 -0.48 -13.28 10.10
N TYR A 175 -1.06 -12.36 9.32
CA TYR A 175 -1.06 -10.95 9.64
C TYR A 175 -1.89 -10.65 10.90
N LYS A 176 -1.26 -10.07 11.95
CA LYS A 176 -1.92 -9.65 13.21
C LYS A 176 -2.86 -10.69 13.81
N GLY A 177 -2.42 -11.95 13.90
CA GLY A 177 -3.21 -13.04 14.47
C GLY A 177 -4.34 -13.58 13.57
N ASN A 178 -4.42 -13.12 12.35
CA ASN A 178 -5.30 -13.68 11.32
C ASN A 178 -4.78 -15.06 10.88
N HIS A 179 -5.67 -16.05 10.75
CA HIS A 179 -5.31 -17.39 10.27
C HIS A 179 -5.32 -17.54 8.73
N CYS A 180 -5.28 -16.42 7.99
CA CYS A 180 -5.32 -16.39 6.54
C CYS A 180 -3.92 -16.14 5.94
N PRO A 181 -3.25 -17.15 5.34
CA PRO A 181 -1.91 -16.98 4.76
C PRO A 181 -1.89 -16.12 3.50
N VAL A 182 -3.06 -15.76 2.97
CA VAL A 182 -3.23 -14.96 1.75
C VAL A 182 -3.37 -13.46 2.06
N GLN A 183 -3.58 -13.09 3.33
CA GLN A 183 -3.95 -11.72 3.68
C GLN A 183 -2.89 -10.69 3.28
N ILE A 184 -1.60 -10.99 3.45
CA ILE A 184 -0.52 -10.07 3.07
C ILE A 184 -0.47 -9.82 1.56
N LEU A 185 -0.81 -10.84 0.75
CA LEU A 185 -0.91 -10.72 -0.71
C LEU A 185 -2.15 -9.92 -1.11
N ARG A 186 -3.28 -10.12 -0.42
CA ARG A 186 -4.50 -9.33 -0.65
C ARG A 186 -4.35 -7.85 -0.31
N ASN A 187 -3.44 -7.53 0.58
CA ASN A 187 -3.15 -6.15 0.95
C ASN A 187 -2.29 -5.43 -0.10
N CYS A 188 -1.69 -6.16 -1.04
CA CYS A 188 -0.87 -5.55 -2.08
C CYS A 188 -1.72 -4.75 -3.09
N VAL A 189 -1.21 -3.61 -3.49
CA VAL A 189 -1.52 -3.00 -4.78
C VAL A 189 -0.84 -3.85 -5.85
N HIS A 190 -1.53 -4.13 -6.96
CA HIS A 190 -0.95 -4.92 -8.06
C HIS A 190 0.29 -4.22 -8.62
N PRO A 191 1.37 -4.96 -8.96
CA PRO A 191 2.61 -4.36 -9.46
C PRO A 191 2.43 -3.47 -10.70
N ASP A 192 1.61 -3.89 -11.66
CA ASP A 192 1.37 -3.07 -12.86
C ASP A 192 0.65 -1.77 -12.53
N LEU A 193 -0.37 -1.82 -11.64
CA LEU A 193 -1.03 -0.61 -11.16
C LEU A 193 -0.05 0.30 -10.39
N GLY A 194 0.82 -0.28 -9.57
CA GLY A 194 1.88 0.46 -8.88
C GLY A 194 2.83 1.15 -9.87
N LEU A 195 3.19 0.47 -10.97
CA LEU A 195 4.03 1.02 -12.03
C LEU A 195 3.35 2.16 -12.78
N GLU A 196 2.08 1.99 -13.20
CA GLU A 196 1.34 3.03 -13.94
C GLU A 196 1.19 4.30 -13.12
N ILE A 197 0.92 4.18 -11.82
CA ILE A 197 0.86 5.33 -10.91
C ILE A 197 2.24 5.97 -10.73
N TYR A 198 3.30 5.18 -10.61
CA TYR A 198 4.67 5.69 -10.53
C TYR A 198 5.09 6.41 -11.82
N ASN A 199 4.72 5.88 -12.98
CA ASN A 199 4.95 6.54 -14.27
C ASN A 199 4.13 7.84 -14.38
N SER A 200 2.90 7.87 -13.87
CA SER A 200 2.09 9.10 -13.82
C SER A 200 2.79 10.19 -12.99
N TYR A 201 3.41 9.81 -11.88
CA TYR A 201 4.27 10.71 -11.10
C TYR A 201 5.45 11.23 -11.94
N LEU A 202 6.22 10.34 -12.56
CA LEU A 202 7.40 10.75 -13.36
C LEU A 202 7.01 11.72 -14.49
N ASN A 203 5.89 11.46 -15.18
CA ASN A 203 5.38 12.33 -16.24
C ASN A 203 4.88 13.69 -15.73
N SER A 204 4.44 13.78 -14.47
CA SER A 204 3.99 15.04 -13.87
C SER A 204 5.13 15.99 -13.51
N GLU A 205 6.38 15.55 -13.63
CA GLU A 205 7.59 16.33 -13.37
C GLU A 205 8.26 16.87 -14.65
N LEU A 206 7.75 16.48 -15.83
CA LEU A 206 8.15 16.97 -17.14
C LEU A 206 7.38 18.23 -17.52
#